data_0d6bebce15e566d46c4fddd20ec72da4
#
_entry.id   0d6bebce15e566d46c4fddd20ec72da4
#
_cell.length_a   1.000
_cell.length_b   1.000
_cell.length_c   1.000
_cell.angle_alpha   90.00
_cell.angle_beta   90.00
_cell.angle_gamma   90.00
#
_symmetry.space_group_name_H-M   'P 1'
#
loop_
_entity.id
_entity.type
_entity.pdbx_description
1 polymer ?
#
loop_
_entity_poly.entity_id
_entity_poly.type
_entity_poly.pdbx_seq_one_letter_code
_entity_poly.pdbx_strand_id
1 'polypeptide(L)'
;MEIKKASRKKTKLKLGISAPSGFGKTYSALLLGKGLVGSYDKICVIDTENESASLYSDLGDYSILHLNAPYSPERYIQAIDAAINAGFKLIIIDSITHEWNGKGGCLEIVESLGGKYQDWAKVTPRHTAFIEKIIQSNVHIITTVRNKQDYEMTKDSSGKLKVEKVGMKQETRDGFEYELTVSLDIINDKHLVKAGKDRTGLFMNKPEFVITEETGKQILDWCEKGEGIYKLQGLKDKIAASTKKGEALLAAVQTMKKGLDTNYPDCADYTECNDYLSKIADRLIAEIEIEKVELDSKTQDIGDSQ
;
A
#
# COMPACT_ATOMS: atom_id res chain seq x y z
N MET A 1 8.44 25.80 -0.93
CA MET A 1 7.04 25.31 -0.92
C MET A 1 6.41 25.76 -2.24
N GLU A 2 5.68 24.87 -2.91
CA GLU A 2 5.01 25.17 -4.18
C GLU A 2 3.50 24.94 -4.02
N ILE A 3 2.69 25.92 -4.42
CA ILE A 3 1.23 25.81 -4.40
C ILE A 3 0.78 25.31 -5.78
N LYS A 4 0.09 24.17 -5.82
CA LYS A 4 -0.43 23.55 -7.04
C LYS A 4 -1.95 23.42 -6.96
N LYS A 5 -2.62 23.54 -8.10
CA LYS A 5 -4.04 23.21 -8.21
C LYS A 5 -4.23 21.73 -7.88
N ALA A 6 -5.23 21.42 -7.04
CA ALA A 6 -5.54 20.04 -6.71
C ALA A 6 -5.95 19.27 -7.97
N SER A 7 -5.31 18.14 -8.22
CA SER A 7 -5.71 17.15 -9.23
C SER A 7 -5.74 15.77 -8.58
N ARG A 8 -6.74 14.97 -8.94
CA ARG A 8 -6.82 13.59 -8.46
C ARG A 8 -5.78 12.75 -9.18
N LYS A 9 -4.93 12.05 -8.40
CA LYS A 9 -3.95 11.10 -8.94
C LYS A 9 -4.48 9.68 -8.76
N LYS A 10 -4.05 8.77 -9.63
CA LYS A 10 -4.16 7.33 -9.39
C LYS A 10 -3.53 6.99 -8.05
N THR A 11 -4.15 6.10 -7.29
CA THR A 11 -3.69 5.78 -5.94
C THR A 11 -3.72 4.29 -5.68
N LYS A 12 -2.89 3.84 -4.76
CA LYS A 12 -2.92 2.46 -4.26
C LYS A 12 -3.80 2.38 -3.02
N LEU A 13 -4.71 1.42 -3.02
CA LEU A 13 -5.66 1.20 -1.94
C LEU A 13 -4.95 0.87 -0.63
N LYS A 14 -5.42 1.44 0.48
CA LYS A 14 -5.13 1.04 1.85
C LYS A 14 -6.47 0.76 2.54
N LEU A 15 -6.77 -0.52 2.76
CA LEU A 15 -8.08 -0.96 3.25
C LEU A 15 -7.91 -1.83 4.48
N GLY A 16 -8.78 -1.64 5.47
CA GLY A 16 -8.90 -2.50 6.64
C GLY A 16 -10.19 -3.30 6.63
N ILE A 17 -10.12 -4.58 7.01
CA ILE A 17 -11.28 -5.43 7.26
C ILE A 17 -11.23 -5.86 8.72
N SER A 18 -12.21 -5.45 9.51
CA SER A 18 -12.30 -5.80 10.92
C SER A 18 -13.48 -6.74 11.20
N ALA A 19 -13.28 -7.69 12.09
CA ALA A 19 -14.32 -8.59 12.59
C ALA A 19 -13.84 -9.44 13.75
N PRO A 20 -14.72 -10.07 14.52
CA PRO A 20 -14.40 -11.19 15.40
C PRO A 20 -13.73 -12.35 14.65
N SER A 21 -13.09 -13.26 15.40
CA SER A 21 -12.56 -14.50 14.82
C SER A 21 -13.70 -15.33 14.19
N GLY A 22 -13.44 -15.98 13.05
CA GLY A 22 -14.42 -16.84 12.38
C GLY A 22 -15.44 -16.12 11.46
N PHE A 23 -15.42 -14.78 11.37
CA PHE A 23 -16.36 -14.01 10.55
C PHE A 23 -15.89 -13.82 9.08
N GLY A 24 -14.88 -14.56 8.63
CA GLY A 24 -14.50 -14.62 7.22
C GLY A 24 -13.59 -13.47 6.72
N LYS A 25 -12.81 -12.81 7.61
CA LYS A 25 -11.88 -11.72 7.23
C LYS A 25 -10.92 -12.12 6.12
N THR A 26 -10.20 -13.21 6.31
CA THR A 26 -9.20 -13.74 5.35
C THR A 26 -9.82 -14.05 4.00
N TYR A 27 -10.94 -14.78 4.01
CA TYR A 27 -11.69 -15.13 2.80
C TYR A 27 -12.16 -13.87 2.05
N SER A 28 -12.76 -12.91 2.75
CA SER A 28 -13.21 -11.63 2.19
C SER A 28 -12.05 -10.81 1.62
N ALA A 29 -10.88 -10.79 2.30
CA ALA A 29 -9.70 -10.10 1.81
C ALA A 29 -9.17 -10.72 0.52
N LEU A 30 -9.18 -12.05 0.39
CA LEU A 30 -8.76 -12.77 -0.83
C LEU A 30 -9.72 -12.50 -2.00
N LEU A 31 -11.04 -12.55 -1.80
CA LEU A 31 -12.02 -12.24 -2.84
C LEU A 31 -11.90 -10.79 -3.33
N LEU A 32 -11.85 -9.84 -2.39
CA LEU A 32 -11.66 -8.42 -2.72
C LEU A 32 -10.34 -8.23 -3.46
N GLY A 33 -9.28 -8.88 -2.97
CA GLY A 33 -7.96 -8.83 -3.58
C GLY A 33 -7.95 -9.33 -5.02
N LYS A 34 -8.60 -10.46 -5.30
CA LYS A 34 -8.76 -10.98 -6.66
C LYS A 34 -9.41 -9.98 -7.60
N GLY A 35 -10.49 -9.33 -7.15
CA GLY A 35 -11.15 -8.28 -7.92
C GLY A 35 -10.27 -7.06 -8.14
N LEU A 36 -9.44 -6.69 -7.14
CA LEU A 36 -8.59 -5.51 -7.17
C LEU A 36 -7.38 -5.65 -8.10
N VAL A 37 -6.75 -6.83 -8.19
CA VAL A 37 -5.54 -7.04 -9.00
C VAL A 37 -5.71 -8.02 -10.16
N GLY A 38 -6.90 -8.56 -10.35
CA GLY A 38 -7.29 -9.40 -11.49
C GLY A 38 -6.83 -10.86 -11.43
N SER A 39 -5.84 -11.21 -10.59
CA SER A 39 -5.33 -12.57 -10.47
C SER A 39 -4.75 -12.83 -9.09
N TYR A 40 -4.88 -14.08 -8.58
CA TYR A 40 -4.34 -14.48 -7.27
C TYR A 40 -2.81 -14.51 -7.24
N ASP A 41 -2.12 -14.84 -8.33
CA ASP A 41 -0.66 -14.86 -8.43
C ASP A 41 0.01 -13.51 -8.15
N LYS A 42 -0.76 -12.41 -8.19
CA LYS A 42 -0.30 -11.06 -7.84
C LYS A 42 -0.47 -10.71 -6.36
N ILE A 43 -0.98 -11.64 -5.55
CA ILE A 43 -1.31 -11.44 -4.13
C ILE A 43 -0.27 -12.16 -3.26
N CYS A 44 0.28 -11.43 -2.29
CA CYS A 44 1.03 -11.99 -1.18
C CYS A 44 0.26 -11.81 0.13
N VAL A 45 0.02 -12.89 0.86
CA VAL A 45 -0.55 -12.86 2.20
C VAL A 45 0.59 -12.94 3.22
N ILE A 46 0.76 -11.92 4.04
CA ILE A 46 1.62 -11.98 5.24
C ILE A 46 0.75 -12.58 6.34
N ASP A 47 0.94 -13.87 6.59
CA ASP A 47 0.13 -14.65 7.52
C ASP A 47 0.80 -14.72 8.89
N THR A 48 0.09 -14.20 9.90
CA THR A 48 0.45 -14.29 11.32
C THR A 48 -0.52 -15.17 12.13
N GLU A 49 -1.48 -15.80 11.44
CA GLU A 49 -2.60 -16.55 12.03
C GLU A 49 -2.38 -18.08 11.93
N ASN A 50 -1.14 -18.53 12.13
CA ASN A 50 -0.78 -19.96 12.11
C ASN A 50 -1.22 -20.70 10.83
N GLU A 51 -0.81 -20.18 9.68
CA GLU A 51 -1.09 -20.78 8.36
C GLU A 51 -2.57 -20.80 7.97
N SER A 52 -3.41 -19.99 8.63
CA SER A 52 -4.84 -19.96 8.35
C SER A 52 -5.15 -19.55 6.90
N ALA A 53 -4.30 -18.75 6.28
CA ALA A 53 -4.44 -18.38 4.88
C ALA A 53 -4.32 -19.60 3.94
N SER A 54 -3.55 -20.62 4.29
CA SER A 54 -3.37 -21.84 3.48
C SER A 54 -4.67 -22.65 3.32
N LEU A 55 -5.62 -22.50 4.25
CA LEU A 55 -6.92 -23.17 4.20
C LEU A 55 -7.81 -22.73 3.02
N TYR A 56 -7.47 -21.64 2.38
CA TYR A 56 -8.20 -21.08 1.24
C TYR A 56 -7.46 -21.25 -0.09
N SER A 57 -6.46 -22.14 -0.16
CA SER A 57 -5.65 -22.39 -1.38
C SER A 57 -6.47 -22.80 -2.60
N ASP A 58 -7.66 -23.38 -2.40
CA ASP A 58 -8.58 -23.73 -3.47
C ASP A 58 -9.14 -22.51 -4.25
N LEU A 59 -9.02 -21.29 -3.70
CA LEU A 59 -9.42 -20.07 -4.38
C LEU A 59 -8.48 -19.72 -5.56
N GLY A 60 -7.19 -20.06 -5.46
CA GLY A 60 -6.19 -19.79 -6.50
C GLY A 60 -4.75 -19.68 -5.97
N ASP A 61 -3.82 -19.41 -6.88
CA ASP A 61 -2.36 -19.48 -6.68
C ASP A 61 -1.78 -18.20 -6.04
N TYR A 62 -2.28 -17.75 -4.90
CA TYR A 62 -1.64 -16.65 -4.16
C TYR A 62 -0.44 -17.15 -3.34
N SER A 63 0.48 -16.25 -3.07
CA SER A 63 1.66 -16.56 -2.25
C SER A 63 1.44 -16.22 -0.77
N ILE A 64 2.08 -16.99 0.12
CA ILE A 64 2.02 -16.77 1.55
C ILE A 64 3.44 -16.52 2.09
N LEU A 65 3.59 -15.48 2.90
CA LEU A 65 4.76 -15.22 3.70
C LEU A 65 4.39 -15.44 5.17
N HIS A 66 4.86 -16.51 5.76
CA HIS A 66 4.61 -16.81 7.17
C HIS A 66 5.46 -15.91 8.06
N LEU A 67 4.80 -15.10 8.88
CA LEU A 67 5.43 -14.25 9.86
C LEU A 67 5.14 -14.80 11.27
N ASN A 68 6.11 -15.52 11.83
CA ASN A 68 6.03 -16.04 13.18
C ASN A 68 6.58 -15.05 14.22
N ALA A 69 6.21 -15.24 15.49
CA ALA A 69 6.74 -14.44 16.59
C ALA A 69 8.29 -14.36 16.58
N PRO A 70 8.87 -13.24 17.03
CA PRO A 70 8.24 -12.07 17.61
C PRO A 70 7.56 -11.18 16.56
N TYR A 71 6.40 -10.61 16.91
CA TYR A 71 5.57 -9.79 16.01
C TYR A 71 5.92 -8.29 16.11
N SER A 72 7.21 -7.96 16.10
CA SER A 72 7.62 -6.56 16.23
C SER A 72 7.29 -5.74 14.97
N PRO A 73 7.07 -4.42 15.10
CA PRO A 73 6.80 -3.53 13.96
C PRO A 73 7.82 -3.66 12.84
N GLU A 74 9.11 -3.81 13.17
CA GLU A 74 10.21 -3.92 12.19
C GLU A 74 10.09 -5.19 11.33
N ARG A 75 9.63 -6.29 11.91
CA ARG A 75 9.45 -7.54 11.17
C ARG A 75 8.28 -7.47 10.19
N TYR A 76 7.22 -6.76 10.54
CA TYR A 76 6.16 -6.46 9.58
C TYR A 76 6.65 -5.57 8.44
N ILE A 77 7.46 -4.56 8.74
CA ILE A 77 8.09 -3.71 7.72
C ILE A 77 8.94 -4.56 6.77
N GLN A 78 9.79 -5.45 7.31
CA GLN A 78 10.62 -6.37 6.52
C GLN A 78 9.78 -7.31 5.64
N ALA A 79 8.66 -7.84 6.15
CA ALA A 79 7.76 -8.70 5.39
C ALA A 79 7.07 -7.93 4.24
N ILE A 80 6.64 -6.70 4.48
CA ILE A 80 6.10 -5.81 3.44
C ILE A 80 7.16 -5.55 2.37
N ASP A 81 8.40 -5.22 2.77
CA ASP A 81 9.50 -4.98 1.82
C ASP A 81 9.82 -6.23 0.99
N ALA A 82 9.84 -7.40 1.59
CA ALA A 82 10.06 -8.66 0.89
C ALA A 82 8.99 -8.91 -0.18
N ALA A 83 7.71 -8.68 0.15
CA ALA A 83 6.61 -8.84 -0.80
C ALA A 83 6.66 -7.80 -1.94
N ILE A 84 7.02 -6.54 -1.63
CA ILE A 84 7.20 -5.49 -2.66
C ILE A 84 8.36 -5.85 -3.60
N ASN A 85 9.49 -6.28 -3.05
CA ASN A 85 10.69 -6.64 -3.83
C ASN A 85 10.47 -7.89 -4.70
N ALA A 86 9.59 -8.80 -4.27
CA ALA A 86 9.16 -9.95 -5.06
C ALA A 86 8.18 -9.57 -6.19
N GLY A 87 7.71 -8.32 -6.27
CA GLY A 87 6.90 -7.80 -7.37
C GLY A 87 5.39 -7.94 -7.21
N PHE A 88 4.90 -8.33 -6.02
CA PHE A 88 3.46 -8.45 -5.76
C PHE A 88 2.75 -7.09 -5.87
N LYS A 89 1.52 -7.12 -6.39
CA LYS A 89 0.69 -5.91 -6.60
C LYS A 89 -0.26 -5.63 -5.44
N LEU A 90 -0.57 -6.66 -4.67
CA LEU A 90 -1.37 -6.60 -3.46
C LEU A 90 -0.69 -7.38 -2.35
N ILE A 91 -0.64 -6.76 -1.18
CA ILE A 91 -0.24 -7.40 0.07
C ILE A 91 -1.47 -7.45 0.99
N ILE A 92 -1.79 -8.64 1.49
CA ILE A 92 -2.79 -8.83 2.55
C ILE A 92 -2.02 -9.12 3.83
N ILE A 93 -2.23 -8.33 4.89
CA ILE A 93 -1.61 -8.57 6.21
C ILE A 93 -2.68 -9.18 7.11
N ASP A 94 -2.58 -10.46 7.38
CA ASP A 94 -3.56 -11.23 8.17
C ASP A 94 -2.88 -11.86 9.41
N SER A 95 -2.89 -11.14 10.55
CA SER A 95 -3.51 -9.86 10.86
C SER A 95 -2.50 -8.86 11.42
N ILE A 96 -2.85 -7.57 11.48
CA ILE A 96 -2.05 -6.57 12.18
C ILE A 96 -2.26 -6.62 13.71
N THR A 97 -3.25 -7.35 14.18
CA THR A 97 -3.54 -7.52 15.61
C THR A 97 -2.33 -8.01 16.40
N HIS A 98 -1.54 -8.91 15.82
CA HIS A 98 -0.37 -9.45 16.50
C HIS A 98 0.80 -8.45 16.61
N GLU A 99 0.91 -7.48 15.72
CA GLU A 99 1.86 -6.37 15.86
C GLU A 99 1.58 -5.58 17.14
N TRP A 100 0.30 -5.47 17.50
CA TRP A 100 -0.12 -4.75 18.71
C TRP A 100 -0.01 -5.62 19.97
N ASN A 101 -0.71 -6.75 20.02
CA ASN A 101 -0.88 -7.56 21.23
C ASN A 101 -0.28 -8.97 21.15
N GLY A 102 0.37 -9.35 20.06
CA GLY A 102 1.04 -10.64 19.92
C GLY A 102 2.40 -10.68 20.63
N LYS A 103 2.98 -11.88 20.72
CA LYS A 103 4.30 -12.11 21.34
C LYS A 103 5.38 -11.29 20.62
N GLY A 104 6.07 -10.41 21.34
CA GLY A 104 7.05 -9.46 20.80
C GLY A 104 6.42 -8.27 20.08
N GLY A 105 5.09 -8.10 20.18
CA GLY A 105 4.36 -6.93 19.68
C GLY A 105 4.49 -5.72 20.59
N CYS A 106 3.82 -4.63 20.22
CA CYS A 106 3.96 -3.33 20.90
C CYS A 106 3.69 -3.38 22.39
N LEU A 107 2.63 -4.07 22.84
CA LEU A 107 2.28 -4.17 24.26
C LEU A 107 3.36 -4.91 25.05
N GLU A 108 3.82 -6.06 24.57
CA GLU A 108 4.86 -6.84 25.26
C GLU A 108 6.21 -6.11 25.28
N ILE A 109 6.53 -5.33 24.23
CA ILE A 109 7.72 -4.49 24.20
C ILE A 109 7.64 -3.43 25.32
N VAL A 110 6.49 -2.76 25.49
CA VAL A 110 6.30 -1.79 26.57
C VAL A 110 6.46 -2.45 27.93
N GLU A 111 5.86 -3.63 28.14
CA GLU A 111 5.99 -4.39 29.38
C GLU A 111 7.46 -4.74 29.69
N SER A 112 8.21 -5.18 28.68
CA SER A 112 9.63 -5.49 28.84
C SER A 112 10.51 -4.31 29.21
N LEU A 113 10.06 -3.07 28.90
CA LEU A 113 10.72 -1.82 29.25
C LEU A 113 10.37 -1.31 30.66
N GLY A 114 9.39 -1.95 31.32
CA GLY A 114 8.93 -1.61 32.66
C GLY A 114 7.45 -1.27 32.76
N GLY A 115 6.71 -1.20 31.64
CA GLY A 115 5.25 -1.03 31.60
C GLY A 115 4.75 0.37 31.97
N LYS A 116 5.65 1.36 32.06
CA LYS A 116 5.28 2.73 32.45
C LYS A 116 4.83 3.55 31.24
N TYR A 117 3.99 4.57 31.49
CA TYR A 117 3.52 5.46 30.43
C TYR A 117 4.65 6.06 29.58
N GLN A 118 5.76 6.43 30.21
CA GLN A 118 6.93 6.99 29.51
C GLN A 118 7.66 6.00 28.59
N ASP A 119 7.48 4.69 28.77
CA ASP A 119 8.09 3.67 27.91
C ASP A 119 7.47 3.65 26.51
N TRP A 120 6.26 4.16 26.39
CA TRP A 120 5.61 4.39 25.08
C TRP A 120 6.39 5.35 24.19
N ALA A 121 7.20 6.25 24.74
CA ALA A 121 8.07 7.12 23.94
C ALA A 121 9.06 6.33 23.06
N LYS A 122 9.43 5.10 23.47
CA LYS A 122 10.31 4.21 22.71
C LYS A 122 9.54 3.32 21.71
N VAL A 123 8.30 2.99 22.00
CA VAL A 123 7.51 2.03 21.18
C VAL A 123 6.64 2.74 20.14
N THR A 124 6.08 3.91 20.49
CA THR A 124 5.26 4.69 19.56
C THR A 124 5.95 4.98 18.23
N PRO A 125 7.23 5.42 18.17
CA PRO A 125 7.90 5.65 16.88
C PRO A 125 8.02 4.39 16.02
N ARG A 126 8.21 3.22 16.62
CA ARG A 126 8.32 1.94 15.93
C ARG A 126 6.98 1.53 15.29
N HIS A 127 5.89 1.64 16.08
CA HIS A 127 4.53 1.44 15.57
C HIS A 127 4.19 2.44 14.45
N THR A 128 4.50 3.73 14.66
CA THR A 128 4.27 4.76 13.63
C THR A 128 5.00 4.44 12.34
N ALA A 129 6.26 3.99 12.41
CA ALA A 129 7.02 3.59 11.23
C ALA A 129 6.36 2.42 10.47
N PHE A 130 5.75 1.46 11.18
CA PHE A 130 4.98 0.38 10.56
C PHE A 130 3.73 0.92 9.84
N ILE A 131 2.96 1.80 10.48
CA ILE A 131 1.77 2.41 9.87
C ILE A 131 2.17 3.25 8.65
N GLU A 132 3.22 4.07 8.75
CA GLU A 132 3.75 4.83 7.63
C GLU A 132 4.19 3.92 6.48
N LYS A 133 4.80 2.77 6.78
CA LYS A 133 5.16 1.78 5.76
C LYS A 133 3.95 1.27 4.99
N ILE A 134 2.84 0.96 5.68
CA ILE A 134 1.58 0.60 5.03
C ILE A 134 1.12 1.74 4.11
N ILE A 135 1.02 2.96 4.65
CA ILE A 135 0.41 4.10 3.95
C ILE A 135 1.23 4.52 2.72
N GLN A 136 2.56 4.59 2.87
CA GLN A 136 3.48 5.10 1.84
C GLN A 136 3.85 4.06 0.77
N SER A 137 3.57 2.78 1.00
CA SER A 137 3.89 1.72 0.03
C SER A 137 3.17 1.93 -1.30
N ASN A 138 3.88 1.75 -2.41
CA ASN A 138 3.33 1.92 -3.78
C ASN A 138 2.67 0.63 -4.31
N VAL A 139 2.07 -0.16 -3.42
CA VAL A 139 1.26 -1.35 -3.72
C VAL A 139 -0.06 -1.26 -2.99
N HIS A 140 -1.08 -2.00 -3.45
CA HIS A 140 -2.32 -2.12 -2.68
C HIS A 140 -2.05 -2.90 -1.39
N ILE A 141 -2.61 -2.45 -0.27
CA ILE A 141 -2.51 -3.18 1.00
C ILE A 141 -3.90 -3.32 1.61
N ILE A 142 -4.22 -4.55 1.96
CA ILE A 142 -5.40 -4.91 2.77
C ILE A 142 -4.88 -5.41 4.12
N THR A 143 -5.40 -4.88 5.20
CA THR A 143 -5.11 -5.34 6.56
C THR A 143 -6.34 -5.99 7.16
N THR A 144 -6.18 -7.08 7.88
CA THR A 144 -7.24 -7.61 8.73
C THR A 144 -6.96 -7.27 10.18
N VAL A 145 -8.03 -7.03 10.94
CA VAL A 145 -7.99 -6.69 12.36
C VAL A 145 -9.00 -7.54 13.10
N ARG A 146 -8.61 -8.11 14.23
CA ARG A 146 -9.56 -8.79 15.12
C ARG A 146 -10.33 -7.75 15.93
N ASN A 147 -11.64 -8.00 16.09
CA ASN A 147 -12.47 -7.22 17.00
C ASN A 147 -12.75 -8.04 18.25
N LYS A 148 -12.74 -7.37 19.39
CA LYS A 148 -13.22 -7.90 20.67
C LYS A 148 -14.38 -7.09 21.20
N GLN A 149 -15.18 -7.71 22.09
CA GLN A 149 -16.23 -7.01 22.80
C GLN A 149 -15.62 -5.96 23.71
N ASP A 150 -16.07 -4.73 23.58
CA ASP A 150 -15.70 -3.62 24.46
C ASP A 150 -16.67 -3.47 25.62
N TYR A 151 -16.16 -3.05 26.77
CA TYR A 151 -16.93 -2.90 28.01
C TYR A 151 -16.61 -1.56 28.65
N GLU A 152 -17.64 -0.84 29.05
CA GLU A 152 -17.50 0.37 29.86
C GLU A 152 -18.00 0.13 31.28
N MET A 153 -17.33 0.76 32.26
CA MET A 153 -17.81 0.83 33.63
C MET A 153 -18.65 2.09 33.79
N THR A 154 -19.94 1.93 33.85
CA THR A 154 -20.91 3.00 34.15
C THR A 154 -21.34 2.95 35.60
N LYS A 155 -21.87 4.04 36.15
CA LYS A 155 -22.55 4.03 37.46
C LYS A 155 -24.05 4.01 37.22
N ASP A 156 -24.72 3.07 37.88
CA ASP A 156 -26.19 3.03 37.90
C ASP A 156 -26.77 4.20 38.71
N SER A 157 -28.09 4.32 38.71
CA SER A 157 -28.83 5.35 39.46
C SER A 157 -28.61 5.32 40.98
N SER A 158 -28.05 4.23 41.52
CA SER A 158 -27.67 4.07 42.92
C SER A 158 -26.19 4.35 43.18
N GLY A 159 -25.40 4.72 42.15
CA GLY A 159 -23.97 4.95 42.26
C GLY A 159 -23.10 3.69 42.24
N LYS A 160 -23.71 2.49 42.05
CA LYS A 160 -22.98 1.23 41.97
C LYS A 160 -22.39 1.04 40.57
N LEU A 161 -21.14 0.58 40.51
CA LEU A 161 -20.46 0.28 39.24
C LEU A 161 -21.16 -0.85 38.52
N LYS A 162 -21.51 -0.64 37.24
CA LYS A 162 -22.07 -1.61 36.32
C LYS A 162 -21.15 -1.71 35.10
N VAL A 163 -20.89 -2.94 34.68
CA VAL A 163 -20.14 -3.19 33.41
C VAL A 163 -21.16 -3.35 32.30
N GLU A 164 -21.07 -2.48 31.31
CA GLU A 164 -21.95 -2.50 30.14
C GLU A 164 -21.16 -2.83 28.87
N LYS A 165 -21.77 -3.60 27.97
CA LYS A 165 -21.23 -3.85 26.64
C LYS A 165 -21.49 -2.63 25.77
N VAL A 166 -20.43 -1.98 25.26
CA VAL A 166 -20.55 -0.76 24.46
C VAL A 166 -20.31 -0.97 22.97
N GLY A 167 -20.01 -2.18 22.53
CA GLY A 167 -19.81 -2.49 21.14
C GLY A 167 -18.59 -3.39 20.88
N MET A 168 -18.06 -3.31 19.69
CA MET A 168 -16.86 -4.03 19.27
C MET A 168 -15.72 -3.03 19.11
N LYS A 169 -14.54 -3.38 19.63
CA LYS A 169 -13.31 -2.58 19.49
C LYS A 169 -12.26 -3.37 18.71
N GLN A 170 -11.56 -2.71 17.79
CA GLN A 170 -10.47 -3.29 17.07
C GLN A 170 -9.28 -3.55 17.99
N GLU A 171 -8.65 -4.71 17.87
CA GLU A 171 -7.44 -5.08 18.63
C GLU A 171 -6.18 -4.56 17.93
N THR A 172 -6.08 -3.26 17.88
CA THR A 172 -4.91 -2.51 17.41
C THR A 172 -4.88 -1.16 18.15
N ARG A 173 -3.91 -0.32 17.89
CA ARG A 173 -3.86 1.02 18.44
C ARG A 173 -5.04 1.85 17.91
N ASP A 174 -5.70 2.58 18.81
CA ASP A 174 -6.82 3.45 18.44
C ASP A 174 -6.43 4.45 17.37
N GLY A 175 -7.28 4.63 16.37
CA GLY A 175 -7.10 5.57 15.29
C GLY A 175 -6.44 5.02 14.02
N PHE A 176 -6.06 3.74 14.00
CA PHE A 176 -5.50 3.12 12.80
C PHE A 176 -6.45 3.22 11.59
N GLU A 177 -7.75 3.04 11.80
CA GLU A 177 -8.77 3.13 10.76
C GLU A 177 -8.82 4.51 10.09
N TYR A 178 -8.41 5.57 10.80
CA TYR A 178 -8.38 6.93 10.24
C TYR A 178 -7.27 7.13 9.20
N GLU A 179 -6.25 6.31 9.22
CA GLU A 179 -5.16 6.38 8.25
C GLU A 179 -5.51 5.70 6.91
N LEU A 180 -6.47 4.79 6.93
CA LEU A 180 -6.85 4.00 5.76
C LEU A 180 -7.72 4.79 4.76
N THR A 181 -7.75 4.33 3.52
CA THR A 181 -8.67 4.83 2.48
C THR A 181 -10.10 4.37 2.74
N VAL A 182 -10.25 3.09 3.12
CA VAL A 182 -11.52 2.43 3.42
C VAL A 182 -11.33 1.53 4.63
N SER A 183 -12.28 1.54 5.57
CA SER A 183 -12.40 0.57 6.66
C SER A 183 -13.77 -0.11 6.59
N LEU A 184 -13.77 -1.42 6.56
CA LEU A 184 -14.94 -2.28 6.44
C LEU A 184 -15.06 -3.17 7.67
N ASP A 185 -16.24 -3.19 8.31
CA ASP A 185 -16.52 -4.02 9.46
C ASP A 185 -17.48 -5.14 9.08
N ILE A 186 -17.07 -6.42 9.21
CA ILE A 186 -17.98 -7.55 9.06
C ILE A 186 -18.77 -7.68 10.38
N ILE A 187 -20.09 -7.48 10.29
CA ILE A 187 -20.94 -7.23 11.46
C ILE A 187 -21.69 -8.47 11.95
N ASN A 188 -21.73 -9.54 11.15
CA ASN A 188 -22.47 -10.75 11.54
C ASN A 188 -21.92 -12.01 10.84
N ASP A 189 -22.49 -13.17 11.20
CA ASP A 189 -22.18 -14.50 10.68
C ASP A 189 -22.63 -14.73 9.22
N LYS A 190 -23.47 -13.84 8.67
CA LYS A 190 -23.84 -13.81 7.25
C LYS A 190 -22.85 -13.02 6.41
N HIS A 191 -21.73 -12.62 7.00
CA HIS A 191 -20.65 -11.83 6.38
C HIS A 191 -21.09 -10.48 5.82
N LEU A 192 -22.18 -9.91 6.36
CA LEU A 192 -22.59 -8.56 6.00
C LEU A 192 -21.57 -7.55 6.49
N VAL A 193 -21.28 -6.57 5.65
CA VAL A 193 -20.24 -5.56 5.84
C VAL A 193 -20.86 -4.18 5.88
N LYS A 194 -20.38 -3.37 6.81
CA LYS A 194 -20.64 -1.94 6.90
C LYS A 194 -19.34 -1.16 6.80
N ALA A 195 -19.36 -0.03 6.12
CA ALA A 195 -18.21 0.86 6.10
C ALA A 195 -18.14 1.69 7.38
N GLY A 196 -17.05 1.58 8.11
CA GLY A 196 -16.71 2.46 9.24
C GLY A 196 -16.06 3.76 8.75
N LYS A 197 -15.30 3.68 7.64
CA LYS A 197 -14.69 4.80 6.95
C LYS A 197 -14.63 4.55 5.45
N ASP A 198 -14.89 5.58 4.67
CA ASP A 198 -14.83 5.48 3.21
C ASP A 198 -14.53 6.84 2.55
N ARG A 199 -13.30 6.99 2.05
CA ARG A 199 -12.89 8.16 1.25
C ARG A 199 -13.28 8.02 -0.23
N THR A 200 -13.81 6.86 -0.63
CA THR A 200 -14.15 6.58 -2.03
C THR A 200 -15.56 7.03 -2.40
N GLY A 201 -16.46 7.11 -1.42
CA GLY A 201 -17.90 7.32 -1.61
C GLY A 201 -18.61 6.09 -2.18
N LEU A 202 -17.95 4.93 -2.20
CA LEU A 202 -18.52 3.69 -2.74
C LEU A 202 -19.45 2.98 -1.74
N PHE A 203 -19.17 3.10 -0.44
CA PHE A 203 -19.77 2.25 0.60
C PHE A 203 -20.48 3.02 1.71
N MET A 204 -19.98 4.21 2.08
CA MET A 204 -20.56 5.00 3.17
C MET A 204 -21.99 5.40 2.84
N ASN A 205 -22.88 5.30 3.84
CA ASN A 205 -24.30 5.60 3.73
C ASN A 205 -25.08 4.72 2.72
N LYS A 206 -24.54 3.54 2.41
CA LYS A 206 -25.20 2.52 1.57
C LYS A 206 -25.63 1.34 2.40
N PRO A 207 -26.57 0.48 1.89
CA PRO A 207 -26.93 -0.77 2.54
C PRO A 207 -25.73 -1.66 2.79
N GLU A 208 -25.84 -2.50 3.82
CA GLU A 208 -24.87 -3.55 4.11
C GLU A 208 -24.77 -4.52 2.93
N PHE A 209 -23.58 -5.05 2.70
CA PHE A 209 -23.27 -5.92 1.56
C PHE A 209 -22.31 -7.04 1.98
N VAL A 210 -22.15 -8.04 1.12
CA VAL A 210 -21.12 -9.08 1.27
C VAL A 210 -19.97 -8.75 0.32
N ILE A 211 -18.73 -8.84 0.80
CA ILE A 211 -17.53 -8.62 -0.03
C ILE A 211 -17.43 -9.73 -1.07
N THR A 212 -17.23 -9.33 -2.32
CA THR A 212 -17.04 -10.20 -3.48
C THR A 212 -15.89 -9.70 -4.33
N GLU A 213 -15.53 -10.42 -5.40
CA GLU A 213 -14.57 -9.94 -6.41
C GLU A 213 -15.04 -8.63 -7.06
N GLU A 214 -16.35 -8.46 -7.24
CA GLU A 214 -16.93 -7.23 -7.80
C GLU A 214 -16.67 -6.01 -6.93
N THR A 215 -16.65 -6.19 -5.60
CA THR A 215 -16.25 -5.14 -4.65
C THR A 215 -14.82 -4.67 -4.94
N GLY A 216 -13.91 -5.60 -5.20
CA GLY A 216 -12.52 -5.30 -5.56
C GLY A 216 -12.41 -4.53 -6.88
N LYS A 217 -13.17 -4.92 -7.90
CA LYS A 217 -13.19 -4.23 -9.20
C LYS A 217 -13.71 -2.79 -9.08
N GLN A 218 -14.79 -2.56 -8.34
CA GLN A 218 -15.32 -1.22 -8.09
C GLN A 218 -14.28 -0.31 -7.42
N ILE A 219 -13.52 -0.85 -6.48
CA ILE A 219 -12.43 -0.12 -5.82
C ILE A 219 -11.28 0.14 -6.80
N LEU A 220 -10.92 -0.83 -7.64
CA LEU A 220 -9.90 -0.64 -8.68
C LEU A 220 -10.28 0.50 -9.61
N ASP A 221 -11.51 0.48 -10.13
CA ASP A 221 -12.03 1.56 -10.97
C ASP A 221 -11.93 2.92 -10.29
N TRP A 222 -12.22 2.95 -8.97
CA TRP A 222 -12.04 4.17 -8.21
C TRP A 222 -10.57 4.57 -8.10
N CYS A 223 -9.65 3.65 -7.83
CA CYS A 223 -8.21 3.93 -7.73
C CYS A 223 -7.64 4.44 -9.05
N GLU A 224 -8.13 3.94 -10.18
CA GLU A 224 -7.68 4.29 -11.53
C GLU A 224 -8.33 5.61 -12.07
N LYS A 225 -9.38 6.13 -11.46
CA LYS A 225 -10.04 7.39 -11.80
C LYS A 225 -9.20 8.62 -11.47
N GLY A 226 -7.95 8.66 -11.84
CA GLY A 226 -7.07 9.78 -11.59
C GLY A 226 -6.23 10.11 -12.82
N GLU A 227 -5.67 11.30 -12.84
CA GLU A 227 -4.61 11.57 -13.81
C GLU A 227 -3.44 10.65 -13.48
N GLY A 228 -3.05 9.79 -14.42
CA GLY A 228 -1.78 9.07 -14.35
C GLY A 228 -0.67 10.10 -14.17
N ILE A 229 0.31 9.82 -13.31
CA ILE A 229 1.47 10.70 -13.13
C ILE A 229 2.24 10.85 -14.45
N TYR A 230 2.06 9.87 -15.34
CA TYR A 230 2.62 9.84 -16.69
C TYR A 230 1.50 9.61 -17.71
N LYS A 231 0.80 10.68 -18.12
CA LYS A 231 0.13 10.68 -19.43
C LYS A 231 1.21 10.97 -20.49
N LEU A 232 1.16 10.28 -21.61
CA LEU A 232 2.10 10.48 -22.72
C LEU A 232 2.23 11.98 -23.07
N GLN A 233 1.12 12.73 -23.09
CA GLN A 233 1.16 14.16 -23.34
C GLN A 233 1.92 14.93 -22.25
N GLY A 234 1.74 14.58 -20.97
CA GLY A 234 2.48 15.22 -19.88
C GLY A 234 3.99 14.92 -19.90
N LEU A 235 4.41 13.74 -20.39
CA LEU A 235 5.81 13.43 -20.62
C LEU A 235 6.38 14.24 -21.79
N LYS A 236 5.62 14.34 -22.90
CA LYS A 236 6.00 15.18 -24.06
C LYS A 236 6.18 16.63 -23.65
N ASP A 237 5.23 17.19 -22.87
CA ASP A 237 5.28 18.56 -22.39
C ASP A 237 6.47 18.81 -21.47
N LYS A 238 6.79 17.87 -20.57
CA LYS A 238 7.97 17.96 -19.68
C LYS A 238 9.28 17.93 -20.45
N ILE A 239 9.39 17.07 -21.46
CA ILE A 239 10.61 16.97 -22.27
C ILE A 239 10.74 18.22 -23.15
N ALA A 240 9.65 18.69 -23.76
CA ALA A 240 9.64 19.91 -24.58
C ALA A 240 9.97 21.17 -23.77
N ALA A 241 9.50 21.26 -22.52
CA ALA A 241 9.79 22.37 -21.61
C ALA A 241 11.17 22.27 -20.93
N SER A 242 11.93 21.19 -21.15
CA SER A 242 13.23 21.00 -20.52
C SER A 242 14.27 21.92 -21.11
N THR A 243 14.97 22.66 -20.25
CA THR A 243 16.18 23.45 -20.63
C THR A 243 17.44 22.60 -20.69
N LYS A 244 17.37 21.33 -20.28
CA LYS A 244 18.48 20.39 -20.31
C LYS A 244 18.73 19.91 -21.74
N LYS A 245 20.01 19.71 -22.11
CA LYS A 245 20.45 19.20 -23.43
C LYS A 245 21.46 18.08 -23.24
N GLY A 246 21.71 17.31 -24.29
CA GLY A 246 22.72 16.26 -24.31
C GLY A 246 22.61 15.29 -23.15
N GLU A 247 23.71 14.95 -22.50
CA GLU A 247 23.79 13.96 -21.40
C GLU A 247 22.88 14.31 -20.21
N ALA A 248 22.69 15.60 -19.91
CA ALA A 248 21.82 16.03 -18.82
C ALA A 248 20.34 15.76 -19.11
N LEU A 249 19.91 15.85 -20.37
CA LEU A 249 18.56 15.50 -20.79
C LEU A 249 18.39 13.98 -20.82
N LEU A 250 19.38 13.25 -21.32
CA LEU A 250 19.38 11.78 -21.32
C LEU A 250 19.23 11.21 -19.89
N ALA A 251 20.00 11.72 -18.93
CA ALA A 251 19.89 11.32 -17.53
C ALA A 251 18.50 11.61 -16.95
N ALA A 252 17.88 12.73 -17.31
CA ALA A 252 16.52 13.05 -16.90
C ALA A 252 15.48 12.09 -17.51
N VAL A 253 15.61 11.73 -18.79
CA VAL A 253 14.74 10.76 -19.48
C VAL A 253 14.87 9.37 -18.86
N GLN A 254 16.09 8.91 -18.59
CA GLN A 254 16.35 7.63 -17.93
C GLN A 254 15.76 7.59 -16.52
N THR A 255 15.84 8.69 -15.77
CA THR A 255 15.20 8.81 -14.45
C THR A 255 13.68 8.73 -14.56
N MET A 256 13.07 9.36 -15.58
CA MET A 256 11.63 9.26 -15.83
C MET A 256 11.22 7.83 -16.20
N LYS A 257 12.02 7.14 -17.04
CA LYS A 257 11.79 5.75 -17.42
C LYS A 257 11.85 4.82 -16.21
N LYS A 258 12.90 4.91 -15.40
CA LYS A 258 13.02 4.15 -14.15
C LYS A 258 11.86 4.42 -13.19
N GLY A 259 11.42 5.66 -13.07
CA GLY A 259 10.24 6.02 -12.27
C GLY A 259 8.94 5.41 -12.81
N LEU A 260 8.80 5.34 -14.16
CA LEU A 260 7.67 4.68 -14.80
C LEU A 260 7.68 3.17 -14.52
N ASP A 261 8.81 2.50 -14.74
CA ASP A 261 8.98 1.06 -14.52
C ASP A 261 8.76 0.65 -13.06
N THR A 262 9.28 1.44 -12.11
CA THR A 262 9.20 1.14 -10.68
C THR A 262 7.81 1.38 -10.11
N ASN A 263 7.12 2.43 -10.55
CA ASN A 263 5.92 2.91 -9.88
C ASN A 263 4.63 2.62 -10.66
N TYR A 264 4.71 2.37 -11.97
CA TYR A 264 3.54 2.33 -12.85
C TYR A 264 3.58 1.26 -13.95
N PRO A 265 4.10 0.03 -13.68
CA PRO A 265 4.24 -0.99 -14.73
C PRO A 265 2.91 -1.46 -15.32
N ASP A 266 1.79 -1.25 -14.61
CA ASP A 266 0.43 -1.66 -15.02
C ASP A 266 -0.48 -0.46 -15.37
N CYS A 267 0.10 0.69 -15.64
CA CYS A 267 -0.64 1.87 -16.09
C CYS A 267 -1.16 1.66 -17.52
N ALA A 268 -2.40 2.05 -17.83
CA ALA A 268 -2.99 1.90 -19.16
C ALA A 268 -2.12 2.51 -20.27
N ASP A 269 -1.42 3.61 -19.97
CA ASP A 269 -0.52 4.31 -20.89
C ASP A 269 0.94 3.89 -20.74
N TYR A 270 1.23 2.82 -19.97
CA TYR A 270 2.62 2.40 -19.67
C TYR A 270 3.40 2.11 -20.95
N THR A 271 2.85 1.27 -21.82
CA THR A 271 3.53 0.87 -23.06
C THR A 271 3.84 2.07 -23.94
N GLU A 272 2.86 2.96 -24.16
CA GLU A 272 3.05 4.18 -24.95
C GLU A 272 4.06 5.14 -24.32
N CYS A 273 4.01 5.32 -23.00
CA CYS A 273 4.95 6.15 -22.26
C CYS A 273 6.37 5.57 -22.29
N ASN A 274 6.51 4.26 -22.07
CA ASN A 274 7.79 3.57 -22.11
C ASN A 274 8.42 3.60 -23.49
N ASP A 275 7.64 3.33 -24.54
CA ASP A 275 8.09 3.40 -25.93
C ASP A 275 8.53 4.80 -26.32
N TYR A 276 7.78 5.83 -25.91
CA TYR A 276 8.14 7.22 -26.14
C TYR A 276 9.46 7.60 -25.46
N LEU A 277 9.62 7.26 -24.17
CA LEU A 277 10.86 7.55 -23.42
C LEU A 277 12.05 6.78 -23.98
N SER A 278 11.87 5.53 -24.43
CA SER A 278 12.91 4.74 -25.07
C SER A 278 13.37 5.37 -26.37
N LYS A 279 12.45 5.75 -27.27
CA LYS A 279 12.79 6.43 -28.54
C LYS A 279 13.52 7.76 -28.32
N ILE A 280 13.15 8.52 -27.28
CA ILE A 280 13.86 9.77 -26.95
C ILE A 280 15.26 9.46 -26.42
N ALA A 281 15.41 8.45 -25.56
CA ALA A 281 16.71 8.06 -25.04
C ALA A 281 17.66 7.59 -26.16
N ASP A 282 17.16 6.73 -27.06
CA ASP A 282 17.94 6.20 -28.19
C ASP A 282 18.39 7.33 -29.13
N ARG A 283 17.52 8.29 -29.43
CA ARG A 283 17.86 9.47 -30.23
C ARG A 283 18.93 10.32 -29.55
N LEU A 284 18.80 10.60 -28.25
CA LEU A 284 19.77 11.38 -27.50
C LEU A 284 21.14 10.70 -27.41
N ILE A 285 21.17 9.37 -27.28
CA ILE A 285 22.42 8.60 -27.32
C ILE A 285 23.12 8.79 -28.67
N ALA A 286 22.39 8.63 -29.77
CA ALA A 286 22.94 8.81 -31.11
C ALA A 286 23.44 10.25 -31.35
N GLU A 287 22.72 11.28 -30.91
CA GLU A 287 23.13 12.68 -31.00
C GLU A 287 24.44 12.95 -30.21
N ILE A 288 24.54 12.40 -28.99
CA ILE A 288 25.74 12.54 -28.15
C ILE A 288 26.97 11.84 -28.78
N GLU A 289 26.76 10.66 -29.39
CA GLU A 289 27.83 9.92 -30.06
C GLU A 289 28.35 10.70 -31.27
N ILE A 290 27.48 11.29 -32.09
CA ILE A 290 27.84 12.13 -33.22
C ILE A 290 28.65 13.34 -32.75
N GLU A 291 28.17 14.07 -31.72
CA GLU A 291 28.90 15.22 -31.18
C GLU A 291 30.29 14.84 -30.66
N LYS A 292 30.45 13.67 -30.05
CA LYS A 292 31.76 13.17 -29.60
C LYS A 292 32.73 12.90 -30.79
N VAL A 293 32.24 12.24 -31.82
CA VAL A 293 33.06 11.95 -33.04
C VAL A 293 33.48 13.24 -33.73
N GLU A 294 32.57 14.21 -33.84
CA GLU A 294 32.92 15.54 -34.44
C GLU A 294 33.93 16.31 -33.58
N LEU A 295 33.88 16.18 -32.26
CA LEU A 295 34.83 16.82 -31.35
C LEU A 295 36.21 16.18 -31.46
N ASP A 296 36.28 14.86 -31.55
CA ASP A 296 37.51 14.08 -31.69
C ASP A 296 38.18 14.37 -33.03
N SER A 297 37.42 14.47 -34.12
CA SER A 297 37.94 14.82 -35.44
C SER A 297 38.55 16.24 -35.50
N LYS A 298 37.89 17.22 -34.87
CA LYS A 298 38.38 18.60 -34.75
C LYS A 298 39.65 18.70 -33.90
N THR A 299 39.81 17.80 -32.92
CA THR A 299 41.00 17.78 -32.05
C THR A 299 42.20 17.15 -32.77
N GLN A 300 41.98 16.18 -33.66
CA GLN A 300 43.02 15.60 -34.50
C GLN A 300 43.54 16.58 -35.57
N ASP A 301 42.67 17.33 -36.23
CA ASP A 301 43.04 18.33 -37.23
C ASP A 301 43.87 19.50 -36.66
N ILE A 302 43.74 19.78 -35.35
CA ILE A 302 44.55 20.79 -34.66
C ILE A 302 45.91 20.24 -34.24
N GLY A 303 46.02 18.91 -34.01
CA GLY A 303 47.27 18.23 -33.65
C GLY A 303 48.26 18.05 -34.82
N ASP A 304 47.74 17.89 -36.03
CA ASP A 304 48.57 17.71 -37.27
C ASP A 304 49.02 19.03 -37.90
N SER A 305 48.65 20.17 -37.30
CA SER A 305 49.01 21.51 -37.81
C SER A 305 50.12 22.20 -36.99
N GLN A 306 50.81 21.49 -36.11
CA GLN A 306 52.00 21.93 -35.38
C GLN A 306 53.21 21.06 -35.77
#